data_435409b1c7e583518eae142e9e849fa1
#
_entry.id   435409b1c7e583518eae142e9e849fa1
#
_cell.length_a   1.000
_cell.length_b   1.000
_cell.length_c   1.000
_cell.angle_alpha   90.00
_cell.angle_beta   90.00
_cell.angle_gamma   90.00
#
_symmetry.space_group_name_H-M   'P 1'
#
loop_
_entity.id
_entity.type
_entity.pdbx_description
1 polymer ?
#
loop_
_entity_poly.entity_id
_entity_poly.type
_entity_poly.pdbx_seq_one_letter_code
_entity_poly.pdbx_strand_id
1 'polypeptide(L)'
;MNIDDLKRCLNDIKYEDLEKLKEIILSKDKIIILGNGGSNAISSHIAQDYTKALGKKGLSFSDASRLTCYMNDYGIEKAYCKFIEHFAEPDTLVILISSSGNSDNIVNSAEYCVDKHDMIILSGFDKNNKLNSYSDKSLLSFWVDSKEYGVVESIHEIILHSLM
;
A
#
# COMPACT_ATOMS: atom_id res chain seq x y z
N MET A 1 -15.46 2.41 15.31
CA MET A 1 -14.73 1.15 14.97
C MET A 1 -15.31 0.03 15.81
N ASN A 2 -15.75 -1.03 15.17
CA ASN A 2 -16.26 -2.23 15.83
C ASN A 2 -15.07 -3.13 16.23
N ILE A 3 -14.88 -3.34 17.53
CA ILE A 3 -13.73 -4.12 18.08
C ILE A 3 -13.88 -5.62 17.77
N ASP A 4 -15.09 -6.16 17.74
CA ASP A 4 -15.27 -7.58 17.42
C ASP A 4 -15.01 -7.86 15.93
N ASP A 5 -15.36 -6.92 15.05
CA ASP A 5 -15.00 -6.99 13.63
C ASP A 5 -13.47 -6.89 13.43
N LEU A 6 -12.81 -6.00 14.17
CA LEU A 6 -11.34 -5.91 14.17
C LEU A 6 -10.69 -7.23 14.59
N LYS A 7 -11.16 -7.86 15.67
CA LYS A 7 -10.64 -9.15 16.13
C LYS A 7 -10.84 -10.25 15.09
N ARG A 8 -12.02 -10.28 14.44
CA ARG A 8 -12.31 -11.24 13.38
C ARG A 8 -11.33 -11.07 12.22
N CYS A 9 -11.20 -9.85 11.68
CA CYS A 9 -10.27 -9.56 10.59
C CYS A 9 -8.81 -9.86 10.94
N LEU A 10 -8.42 -9.63 12.21
CA LEU A 10 -7.08 -9.97 12.68
C LEU A 10 -6.84 -11.50 12.67
N ASN A 11 -7.83 -12.30 13.06
CA ASN A 11 -7.73 -13.75 13.03
C ASN A 11 -7.74 -14.34 11.61
N ASP A 12 -8.24 -13.59 10.62
CA ASP A 12 -8.26 -14.01 9.20
C ASP A 12 -6.90 -13.84 8.50
N ILE A 13 -5.94 -13.13 9.14
CA ILE A 13 -4.58 -12.95 8.61
C ILE A 13 -3.83 -14.27 8.72
N LYS A 14 -3.32 -14.75 7.60
CA LYS A 14 -2.54 -15.99 7.55
C LYS A 14 -1.07 -15.71 7.87
N TYR A 15 -0.50 -16.51 8.76
CA TYR A 15 0.90 -16.38 9.14
C TYR A 15 1.85 -16.54 7.93
N GLU A 16 1.53 -17.46 7.02
CA GLU A 16 2.30 -17.70 5.81
C GLU A 16 2.38 -16.46 4.90
N ASP A 17 1.30 -15.66 4.83
CA ASP A 17 1.29 -14.42 4.05
C ASP A 17 2.15 -13.33 4.72
N LEU A 18 2.24 -13.31 6.05
CA LEU A 18 3.13 -12.39 6.79
C LEU A 18 4.61 -12.77 6.60
N GLU A 19 4.95 -14.07 6.65
CA GLU A 19 6.32 -14.51 6.37
C GLU A 19 6.72 -14.19 4.92
N LYS A 20 5.83 -14.42 3.96
CA LYS A 20 6.04 -14.04 2.56
C LYS A 20 6.22 -12.53 2.40
N LEU A 21 5.41 -11.72 3.08
CA LEU A 21 5.55 -10.26 3.10
C LEU A 21 6.95 -9.86 3.58
N LYS A 22 7.41 -10.46 4.67
CA LYS A 22 8.73 -10.23 5.24
C LYS A 22 9.84 -10.56 4.25
N GLU A 23 9.79 -11.72 3.61
CA GLU A 23 10.78 -12.13 2.61
C GLU A 23 10.83 -11.13 1.46
N ILE A 24 9.68 -10.71 0.92
CA ILE A 24 9.61 -9.72 -0.17
C ILE A 24 10.23 -8.39 0.28
N ILE A 25 9.82 -7.85 1.43
CA ILE A 25 10.33 -6.57 1.94
C ILE A 25 11.85 -6.63 2.16
N LEU A 26 12.35 -7.71 2.76
CA LEU A 26 13.78 -7.85 3.02
C LEU A 26 14.62 -8.00 1.75
N SER A 27 14.06 -8.54 0.68
CA SER A 27 14.75 -8.69 -0.62
C SER A 27 14.91 -7.38 -1.39
N LYS A 28 14.19 -6.31 -1.04
CA LYS A 28 14.16 -5.04 -1.75
C LYS A 28 14.95 -3.95 -1.02
N ASP A 29 15.71 -3.14 -1.76
CA ASP A 29 16.44 -2.00 -1.20
C ASP A 29 15.56 -0.74 -1.11
N LYS A 30 14.73 -0.51 -2.14
CA LYS A 30 13.86 0.66 -2.25
C LYS A 30 12.38 0.27 -2.24
N ILE A 31 11.59 0.97 -1.44
CA ILE A 31 10.17 0.70 -1.25
C ILE A 31 9.40 2.02 -1.33
N ILE A 32 8.43 2.10 -2.22
CA ILE A 32 7.49 3.22 -2.33
C ILE A 32 6.14 2.75 -1.78
N ILE A 33 5.58 3.46 -0.82
CA ILE A 33 4.29 3.14 -0.19
C ILE A 33 3.32 4.28 -0.46
N LEU A 34 2.17 3.97 -1.04
CA LEU A 34 1.19 4.96 -1.50
C LEU A 34 -0.21 4.64 -0.98
N GLY A 35 -0.91 5.68 -0.53
CA GLY A 35 -2.28 5.62 -0.07
C GLY A 35 -2.91 7.01 -0.03
N ASN A 36 -4.21 7.12 0.23
CA ASN A 36 -4.93 8.37 0.44
C ASN A 36 -5.39 8.49 1.88
N GLY A 37 -5.51 9.71 2.43
CA GLY A 37 -6.07 9.96 3.76
C GLY A 37 -5.37 9.16 4.86
N GLY A 38 -6.11 8.34 5.61
CA GLY A 38 -5.57 7.43 6.62
C GLY A 38 -4.56 6.45 6.06
N SER A 39 -4.81 5.90 4.87
CA SER A 39 -3.83 5.05 4.17
C SER A 39 -2.54 5.80 3.81
N ASN A 40 -2.59 7.13 3.58
CA ASN A 40 -1.37 7.93 3.38
C ASN A 40 -0.61 8.13 4.69
N ALA A 41 -1.31 8.31 5.81
CA ALA A 41 -0.67 8.39 7.13
C ALA A 41 0.07 7.08 7.44
N ILE A 42 -0.56 5.92 7.21
CA ILE A 42 0.08 4.60 7.31
C ILE A 42 1.30 4.52 6.38
N SER A 43 1.15 4.91 5.11
CA SER A 43 2.24 4.89 4.13
C SER A 43 3.46 5.68 4.61
N SER A 44 3.23 6.88 5.17
CA SER A 44 4.29 7.75 5.69
C SER A 44 4.98 7.14 6.90
N HIS A 45 4.20 6.60 7.84
CA HIS A 45 4.71 5.97 9.06
C HIS A 45 5.54 4.73 8.74
N ILE A 46 4.99 3.81 7.96
CA ILE A 46 5.68 2.57 7.58
C ILE A 46 6.95 2.83 6.76
N ALA A 47 6.92 3.78 5.81
CA ALA A 47 8.13 4.14 5.05
C ALA A 47 9.26 4.62 5.97
N GLN A 48 8.91 5.41 7.00
CA GLN A 48 9.87 5.86 8.02
C GLN A 48 10.40 4.68 8.85
N ASP A 49 9.54 3.77 9.27
CA ASP A 49 9.93 2.64 10.10
C ASP A 49 10.77 1.63 9.31
N TYR A 50 10.43 1.33 8.08
CA TYR A 50 11.25 0.48 7.22
C TYR A 50 12.63 1.10 6.96
N THR A 51 12.72 2.42 6.88
CA THR A 51 14.01 3.10 6.76
C THR A 51 14.84 2.95 8.04
N LYS A 52 14.25 3.20 9.20
CA LYS A 52 14.97 3.17 10.49
C LYS A 52 15.30 1.75 10.96
N ALA A 53 14.32 0.84 10.92
CA ALA A 53 14.45 -0.48 11.51
C ALA A 53 15.07 -1.51 10.55
N LEU A 54 14.77 -1.40 9.24
CA LEU A 54 15.20 -2.38 8.24
C LEU A 54 16.27 -1.87 7.28
N GLY A 55 16.68 -0.59 7.39
CA GLY A 55 17.70 0.01 6.52
C GLY A 55 17.26 0.19 5.07
N LYS A 56 15.94 0.20 4.80
CA LYS A 56 15.39 0.35 3.44
C LYS A 56 15.34 1.82 3.01
N LYS A 57 15.35 2.06 1.71
CA LYS A 57 15.05 3.39 1.16
C LYS A 57 13.53 3.56 1.03
N GLY A 58 12.85 3.74 2.16
CA GLY A 58 11.40 3.90 2.23
C GLY A 58 10.96 5.30 1.80
N LEU A 59 10.02 5.38 0.87
CA LEU A 59 9.42 6.62 0.40
C LEU A 59 7.89 6.56 0.47
N SER A 60 7.29 7.67 0.89
CA SER A 60 5.84 7.92 0.76
C SER A 60 5.60 9.22 0.00
N PHE A 61 4.39 9.40 -0.49
CA PHE A 61 3.97 10.64 -1.16
C PHE A 61 3.12 11.49 -0.20
N SER A 62 3.75 12.02 0.85
CA SER A 62 3.09 12.70 1.96
C SER A 62 3.58 14.14 2.19
N ASP A 63 4.64 14.60 1.51
CA ASP A 63 5.06 16.01 1.55
C ASP A 63 4.00 16.88 0.86
N ALA A 64 3.47 17.87 1.59
CA ALA A 64 2.35 18.68 1.13
C ALA A 64 2.68 19.49 -0.14
N SER A 65 3.89 20.05 -0.23
CA SER A 65 4.26 20.86 -1.41
C SER A 65 4.42 19.98 -2.64
N ARG A 66 5.04 18.83 -2.50
CA ARG A 66 5.17 17.85 -3.58
C ARG A 66 3.82 17.29 -4.03
N LEU A 67 2.97 16.92 -3.08
CA LEU A 67 1.65 16.37 -3.37
C LEU A 67 0.78 17.37 -4.14
N THR A 68 0.72 18.63 -3.67
CA THR A 68 -0.06 19.69 -4.33
C THR A 68 0.50 20.07 -5.69
N CYS A 69 1.82 20.11 -5.87
CA CYS A 69 2.46 20.32 -7.16
C CYS A 69 2.07 19.24 -8.17
N TYR A 70 2.24 17.97 -7.82
CA TYR A 70 1.90 16.86 -8.72
C TYR A 70 0.40 16.81 -9.04
N MET A 71 -0.46 17.07 -8.06
CA MET A 71 -1.90 17.12 -8.29
C MET A 71 -2.29 18.27 -9.22
N ASN A 72 -1.65 19.44 -9.09
CA ASN A 72 -1.88 20.58 -9.96
C ASN A 72 -1.40 20.31 -11.39
N ASP A 73 -0.21 19.73 -11.55
CA ASP A 73 0.45 19.62 -12.86
C ASP A 73 -0.01 18.39 -13.65
N TYR A 74 -0.34 17.28 -12.98
CA TYR A 74 -0.70 16.00 -13.61
C TYR A 74 -2.15 15.57 -13.37
N GLY A 75 -2.87 16.24 -12.47
CA GLY A 75 -4.18 15.83 -11.99
C GLY A 75 -4.10 14.74 -10.91
N ILE A 76 -5.13 14.70 -10.06
CA ILE A 76 -5.18 13.77 -8.91
C ILE A 76 -5.07 12.30 -9.33
N GLU A 77 -5.64 11.93 -10.47
CA GLU A 77 -5.68 10.55 -10.95
C GLU A 77 -4.30 10.04 -11.42
N LYS A 78 -3.41 10.94 -11.87
CA LYS A 78 -2.10 10.60 -12.44
C LYS A 78 -0.93 10.95 -11.50
N ALA A 79 -1.17 11.76 -10.48
CA ALA A 79 -0.11 12.25 -9.58
C ALA A 79 0.74 11.11 -8.99
N TYR A 80 0.09 10.02 -8.57
CA TYR A 80 0.77 8.88 -7.96
C TYR A 80 1.57 8.06 -8.97
N CYS A 81 1.03 7.84 -10.17
CA CYS A 81 1.79 7.22 -11.27
C CYS A 81 3.04 8.03 -11.61
N LYS A 82 2.91 9.36 -11.68
CA LYS A 82 4.04 10.26 -11.95
C LYS A 82 5.06 10.26 -10.83
N PHE A 83 4.62 10.11 -9.58
CA PHE A 83 5.54 9.94 -8.47
C PHE A 83 6.33 8.62 -8.60
N ILE A 84 5.69 7.52 -8.92
CA ILE A 84 6.38 6.24 -9.19
C ILE A 84 7.37 6.42 -10.34
N GLU A 85 6.93 6.98 -11.47
CA GLU A 85 7.76 7.21 -12.66
C GLU A 85 9.05 7.99 -12.36
N HIS A 86 8.98 9.00 -11.49
CA HIS A 86 10.14 9.85 -11.17
C HIS A 86 11.05 9.28 -10.07
N PHE A 87 10.52 8.45 -9.18
CA PHE A 87 11.26 8.00 -8.00
C PHE A 87 11.53 6.51 -7.93
N ALA A 88 10.83 5.68 -8.72
CA ALA A 88 11.11 4.26 -8.74
C ALA A 88 12.39 3.95 -9.53
N GLU A 89 13.12 2.96 -9.05
CA GLU A 89 14.24 2.31 -9.73
C GLU A 89 13.79 0.94 -10.24
N PRO A 90 14.52 0.26 -11.12
CA PRO A 90 14.06 -1.01 -11.72
C PRO A 90 13.64 -2.08 -10.69
N ASP A 91 14.31 -2.14 -9.53
CA ASP A 91 14.00 -3.11 -8.46
C ASP A 91 13.19 -2.51 -7.31
N THR A 92 12.52 -1.38 -7.52
CA THR A 92 11.66 -0.78 -6.49
C THR A 92 10.40 -1.61 -6.27
N LEU A 93 10.12 -1.93 -5.01
CA LEU A 93 8.82 -2.46 -4.60
C LEU A 93 7.83 -1.31 -4.40
N VAL A 94 6.64 -1.43 -4.96
CA VAL A 94 5.54 -0.48 -4.76
C VAL A 94 4.45 -1.12 -3.91
N ILE A 95 4.13 -0.51 -2.77
CA ILE A 95 3.03 -0.95 -1.89
C ILE A 95 1.86 0.03 -2.06
N LEU A 96 0.71 -0.48 -2.47
CA LEU A 96 -0.49 0.29 -2.77
C LEU A 96 -1.58 -0.01 -1.74
N ILE A 97 -2.06 1.03 -1.05
CA ILE A 97 -3.03 0.90 0.04
C ILE A 97 -4.30 1.69 -0.31
N SER A 98 -5.44 1.01 -0.34
CA SER A 98 -6.76 1.64 -0.51
C SER A 98 -7.84 0.85 0.22
N SER A 99 -8.40 1.40 1.31
CA SER A 99 -9.43 0.71 2.10
C SER A 99 -10.65 0.33 1.27
N SER A 100 -11.12 1.18 0.36
CA SER A 100 -12.22 0.86 -0.55
C SER A 100 -11.77 0.03 -1.76
N GLY A 101 -10.48 0.04 -2.08
CA GLY A 101 -9.92 -0.55 -3.30
C GLY A 101 -10.37 0.13 -4.60
N ASN A 102 -11.02 1.32 -4.51
CA ASN A 102 -11.62 2.00 -5.68
C ASN A 102 -11.09 3.44 -5.90
N SER A 103 -10.04 3.84 -5.21
CA SER A 103 -9.39 5.14 -5.42
C SER A 103 -8.66 5.14 -6.76
N ASP A 104 -9.11 5.96 -7.72
CA ASP A 104 -8.62 5.92 -9.11
C ASP A 104 -7.11 6.17 -9.21
N ASN A 105 -6.53 7.06 -8.40
CA ASN A 105 -5.08 7.28 -8.37
C ASN A 105 -4.28 6.04 -7.91
N ILE A 106 -4.81 5.24 -6.98
CA ILE A 106 -4.19 3.99 -6.52
C ILE A 106 -4.36 2.88 -7.56
N VAL A 107 -5.56 2.77 -8.15
CA VAL A 107 -5.84 1.79 -9.22
C VAL A 107 -4.98 2.06 -10.44
N ASN A 108 -4.88 3.32 -10.88
CA ASN A 108 -4.00 3.71 -11.99
C ASN A 108 -2.53 3.43 -11.68
N SER A 109 -2.12 3.55 -10.41
CA SER A 109 -0.77 3.18 -9.98
C SER A 109 -0.53 1.67 -10.06
N ALA A 110 -1.53 0.85 -9.71
CA ALA A 110 -1.44 -0.60 -9.90
C ALA A 110 -1.30 -0.97 -11.38
N GLU A 111 -2.13 -0.38 -12.24
CA GLU A 111 -2.04 -0.56 -13.69
C GLU A 111 -0.67 -0.15 -14.24
N TYR A 112 -0.12 0.99 -13.77
CA TYR A 112 1.21 1.46 -14.16
C TYR A 112 2.33 0.50 -13.75
N CYS A 113 2.21 -0.15 -12.58
CA CYS A 113 3.21 -1.08 -12.07
C CYS A 113 3.22 -2.43 -12.82
N VAL A 114 2.11 -2.82 -13.45
CA VAL A 114 2.06 -4.09 -14.21
C VAL A 114 3.21 -4.12 -15.23
N ASP A 115 3.98 -5.19 -15.21
CA ASP A 115 5.15 -5.44 -16.07
C ASP A 115 6.33 -4.45 -15.91
N LYS A 116 6.28 -3.53 -14.92
CA LYS A 116 7.34 -2.55 -14.68
C LYS A 116 7.97 -2.64 -13.31
N HIS A 117 7.14 -2.86 -12.28
CA HIS A 117 7.60 -2.89 -10.89
C HIS A 117 6.87 -3.99 -10.12
N ASP A 118 7.59 -4.64 -9.23
CA ASP A 118 6.98 -5.51 -8.24
C ASP A 118 6.02 -4.70 -7.36
N MET A 119 4.84 -5.24 -7.09
CA MET A 119 3.88 -4.58 -6.24
C MET A 119 3.24 -5.50 -5.20
N ILE A 120 2.87 -4.91 -4.07
CA ILE A 120 1.99 -5.47 -3.05
C ILE A 120 0.76 -4.58 -2.95
N ILE A 121 -0.42 -5.17 -2.83
CA ILE A 121 -1.67 -4.43 -2.70
C ILE A 121 -2.38 -4.78 -1.39
N LEU A 122 -2.93 -3.74 -0.74
CA LEU A 122 -3.76 -3.86 0.45
C LEU A 122 -5.10 -3.18 0.18
N SER A 123 -6.19 -3.94 0.29
CA SER A 123 -7.55 -3.46 0.07
C SER A 123 -8.52 -3.97 1.12
N GLY A 124 -9.75 -3.49 1.08
CA GLY A 124 -10.83 -3.91 1.96
C GLY A 124 -12.18 -3.78 1.27
N PHE A 125 -13.24 -3.62 2.05
CA PHE A 125 -14.62 -3.43 1.64
C PHE A 125 -15.12 -4.57 0.73
N ASP A 126 -15.46 -4.26 -0.52
CA ASP A 126 -15.91 -5.28 -1.48
C ASP A 126 -14.71 -6.07 -2.00
N LYS A 127 -14.81 -7.39 -1.95
CA LYS A 127 -13.76 -8.27 -2.49
C LYS A 127 -13.53 -8.06 -3.99
N ASN A 128 -14.56 -7.64 -4.72
CA ASN A 128 -14.50 -7.36 -6.16
C ASN A 128 -14.12 -5.90 -6.46
N ASN A 129 -13.44 -5.20 -5.53
CA ASN A 129 -12.97 -3.85 -5.78
C ASN A 129 -11.91 -3.80 -6.90
N LYS A 130 -11.75 -2.63 -7.51
CA LYS A 130 -10.84 -2.43 -8.65
C LYS A 130 -9.38 -2.78 -8.34
N LEU A 131 -8.88 -2.44 -7.17
CA LEU A 131 -7.48 -2.71 -6.78
C LEU A 131 -7.25 -4.22 -6.61
N ASN A 132 -8.20 -4.93 -6.01
CA ASN A 132 -8.10 -6.37 -5.79
C ASN A 132 -8.12 -7.18 -7.11
N SER A 133 -8.60 -6.60 -8.22
CA SER A 133 -8.49 -7.23 -9.54
C SER A 133 -7.06 -7.38 -10.06
N TYR A 134 -6.09 -6.72 -9.41
CA TYR A 134 -4.66 -6.85 -9.69
C TYR A 134 -3.96 -7.88 -8.79
N SER A 135 -4.68 -8.63 -7.96
CA SER A 135 -4.09 -9.62 -7.03
C SER A 135 -3.20 -10.63 -7.74
N ASP A 136 -3.62 -11.15 -8.90
CA ASP A 136 -2.85 -12.12 -9.69
C ASP A 136 -1.63 -11.53 -10.39
N LYS A 137 -1.51 -10.20 -10.42
CA LYS A 137 -0.38 -9.44 -11.00
C LYS A 137 0.52 -8.83 -9.93
N SER A 138 0.18 -9.00 -8.66
CA SER A 138 0.96 -8.56 -7.51
C SER A 138 1.75 -9.74 -6.91
N LEU A 139 2.87 -9.45 -6.25
CA LEU A 139 3.63 -10.47 -5.50
C LEU A 139 2.84 -11.00 -4.30
N LEU A 140 2.03 -10.12 -3.71
CA LEU A 140 1.19 -10.44 -2.55
C LEU A 140 0.02 -9.46 -2.47
N SER A 141 -1.14 -9.95 -2.07
CA SER A 141 -2.33 -9.13 -1.87
C SER A 141 -3.00 -9.46 -0.54
N PHE A 142 -3.43 -8.41 0.16
CA PHE A 142 -4.25 -8.52 1.36
C PHE A 142 -5.60 -7.85 1.13
N TRP A 143 -6.66 -8.60 1.36
CA TRP A 143 -8.01 -8.06 1.37
C TRP A 143 -8.63 -8.25 2.75
N VAL A 144 -9.12 -7.16 3.33
CA VAL A 144 -9.74 -7.12 4.66
C VAL A 144 -11.25 -7.11 4.51
N ASP A 145 -11.92 -8.15 4.99
CA ASP A 145 -13.37 -8.30 4.94
C ASP A 145 -14.07 -7.41 5.98
N SER A 146 -14.03 -6.10 5.78
CA SER A 146 -14.77 -5.12 6.57
C SER A 146 -15.10 -3.90 5.72
N LYS A 147 -16.23 -3.23 6.04
CA LYS A 147 -16.65 -1.97 5.42
C LYS A 147 -16.38 -0.75 6.31
N GLU A 148 -15.76 -0.95 7.45
CA GLU A 148 -15.38 0.13 8.37
C GLU A 148 -13.94 0.58 8.11
N TYR A 149 -13.75 1.84 7.74
CA TYR A 149 -12.42 2.42 7.51
C TYR A 149 -11.45 2.16 8.67
N GLY A 150 -11.91 2.41 9.92
CA GLY A 150 -11.05 2.23 11.08
C GLY A 150 -10.59 0.79 11.29
N VAL A 151 -11.40 -0.22 10.93
CA VAL A 151 -11.00 -1.63 10.98
C VAL A 151 -9.99 -1.92 9.88
N VAL A 152 -10.31 -1.58 8.63
CA VAL A 152 -9.46 -1.87 7.47
C VAL A 152 -8.10 -1.20 7.59
N GLU A 153 -8.05 0.09 7.94
CA GLU A 153 -6.81 0.84 8.12
C GLU A 153 -5.96 0.27 9.26
N SER A 154 -6.57 -0.09 10.41
CA SER A 154 -5.85 -0.72 11.51
C SER A 154 -5.23 -2.06 11.12
N ILE A 155 -5.97 -2.90 10.38
CA ILE A 155 -5.45 -4.18 9.89
C ILE A 155 -4.32 -3.98 8.89
N HIS A 156 -4.43 -3.02 7.94
CA HIS A 156 -3.35 -2.71 7.00
C HIS A 156 -2.08 -2.27 7.74
N GLU A 157 -2.21 -1.45 8.77
CA GLU A 157 -1.08 -1.01 9.60
C GLU A 157 -0.45 -2.17 10.36
N ILE A 158 -1.25 -3.04 10.99
CA ILE A 158 -0.78 -4.25 11.70
C ILE A 158 -0.02 -5.17 10.74
N ILE A 159 -0.56 -5.43 9.55
CA ILE A 159 0.11 -6.26 8.54
C ILE A 159 1.49 -5.71 8.21
N LEU A 160 1.59 -4.40 7.92
CA LEU A 160 2.86 -3.77 7.54
C LEU A 160 3.85 -3.66 8.72
N HIS A 161 3.38 -3.58 9.97
CA HIS A 161 4.23 -3.61 11.16
C HIS A 161 4.69 -5.02 11.58
N SER A 162 4.07 -6.08 11.08
CA SER A 162 4.35 -7.46 11.51
C SER A 162 5.80 -7.93 11.27
N LEU A 163 6.59 -7.14 10.54
CA LEU A 163 7.98 -7.44 10.19
C LEU A 163 9.01 -6.92 11.21
N MET A 164 8.58 -6.06 12.13
CA MET A 164 9.45 -5.29 13.04
C MET A 164 9.41 -5.81 14.47
#